data_2586406fcff51cbad791861a771ededb
#
_entry.id   2586406fcff51cbad791861a771ededb
#
_cell.length_a   1.000
_cell.length_b   1.000
_cell.length_c   1.000
_cell.angle_alpha   90.00
_cell.angle_beta   90.00
_cell.angle_gamma   90.00
#
_symmetry.space_group_name_H-M   'P 1'
#
loop_
_entity.id
_entity.type
_entity.pdbx_description
1 polymer ?
#
loop_
_entity_poly.entity_id
_entity_poly.type
_entity_poly.pdbx_seq_one_letter_code
_entity_poly.pdbx_strand_id
1 'polypeptide(L)'
;AEGQYSSAIGSKTHAIGGASMAFGVSAISEGDRSIALGASSYSLGQYSMALGRYSKALGKLSIAMGDSSKAEGANAIALGNATKATEIMSIALGDTANASKAYSMALGASSVASEENAIALGRSSVASGTDSLAFGRQSLASAANAIAIGAETEAAENATAIGNNAKAKGTNSMAMGFGSLADKVNTIALGNGSQALADNAIAIGQGNKADGVDAIALGNGSQSRGLNTIALGTASNATGDKSLALGSNSSANGINSVALGADSIADLDNTVSVGNSSLKRKIVNVKNGAIKSDSYDAINGSQLYAISDSVAKRLGGGAAVDVDDGTVTAPTYNLKNGSKNNVGAALAVLDENTLQWDQTKGKYSAAHGTSSPTASVITDVADGTISASSKDAVNGSQLKATNDDVEANTANIATNTSNIATNTANIATNTTNITNLTDSVGDLQADALLWNET
;
A
#
# COMPACT_ATOMS: atom_id res chain seq x y z
N ALA A 1 43.44 52.63 -60.04
CA ALA A 1 44.11 51.48 -59.46
C ALA A 1 45.48 51.94 -58.99
N GLU A 2 45.87 51.64 -57.78
CA GLU A 2 47.12 52.08 -57.13
C GLU A 2 48.09 50.91 -56.89
N GLY A 3 47.59 49.73 -56.62
CA GLY A 3 48.38 48.54 -56.33
C GLY A 3 48.99 47.88 -57.62
N GLN A 4 50.15 47.17 -57.50
CA GLN A 4 50.75 46.38 -58.59
C GLN A 4 49.73 45.30 -59.03
N TYR A 5 49.45 45.22 -60.33
CA TYR A 5 48.49 44.30 -60.96
C TYR A 5 47.04 44.53 -60.51
N SER A 6 46.69 45.71 -59.94
CA SER A 6 45.33 46.03 -59.50
C SER A 6 44.45 46.54 -60.63
N SER A 7 43.11 46.34 -60.50
CA SER A 7 42.12 46.79 -61.46
C SER A 7 40.99 47.58 -60.76
N ALA A 8 40.70 48.81 -61.22
CA ALA A 8 39.60 49.66 -60.70
C ALA A 8 38.68 50.08 -61.86
N ILE A 9 37.40 49.76 -61.82
CA ILE A 9 36.42 50.11 -62.86
C ILE A 9 35.20 50.73 -62.21
N GLY A 10 34.90 51.97 -62.50
CA GLY A 10 33.78 52.76 -61.98
C GLY A 10 34.15 54.16 -61.54
N SER A 11 33.17 54.99 -61.21
CA SER A 11 33.38 56.34 -60.68
C SER A 11 33.80 56.26 -59.23
N LYS A 12 34.87 57.00 -58.84
CA LYS A 12 35.45 57.01 -57.49
C LYS A 12 35.87 55.67 -56.94
N THR A 13 36.27 54.76 -57.80
CA THR A 13 36.66 53.36 -57.47
C THR A 13 38.16 53.34 -57.16
N HIS A 14 38.55 52.63 -56.07
CA HIS A 14 39.94 52.51 -55.63
C HIS A 14 40.36 51.04 -55.51
N ALA A 15 41.37 50.60 -56.20
CA ALA A 15 42.05 49.31 -56.06
C ALA A 15 43.47 49.58 -55.57
N ILE A 16 43.70 49.44 -54.26
CA ILE A 16 44.91 49.90 -53.55
C ILE A 16 45.88 48.76 -53.32
N GLY A 17 45.37 47.58 -52.91
CA GLY A 17 46.20 46.41 -52.65
C GLY A 17 46.82 45.79 -53.88
N GLY A 18 47.97 45.08 -53.74
CA GLY A 18 48.58 44.33 -54.81
C GLY A 18 47.65 43.22 -55.35
N ALA A 19 47.50 43.15 -56.69
CA ALA A 19 46.58 42.26 -57.38
C ALA A 19 45.10 42.40 -56.90
N SER A 20 44.69 43.54 -56.39
CA SER A 20 43.32 43.80 -55.93
C SER A 20 42.38 44.20 -57.09
N MET A 21 41.08 43.94 -56.94
CA MET A 21 40.07 44.30 -57.94
C MET A 21 38.95 45.09 -57.28
N ALA A 22 38.58 46.25 -57.85
CA ALA A 22 37.45 47.07 -57.39
C ALA A 22 36.55 47.42 -58.60
N PHE A 23 35.27 47.03 -58.53
CA PHE A 23 34.27 47.28 -59.57
C PHE A 23 32.99 47.92 -58.98
N GLY A 24 32.63 49.08 -59.41
CA GLY A 24 31.41 49.76 -58.96
C GLY A 24 31.67 51.22 -58.55
N VAL A 25 30.58 51.98 -58.41
CA VAL A 25 30.69 53.40 -57.95
C VAL A 25 31.18 53.39 -56.51
N SER A 26 32.27 54.10 -56.23
CA SER A 26 32.88 54.19 -54.88
C SER A 26 33.26 52.83 -54.27
N ALA A 27 33.54 51.79 -55.09
CA ALA A 27 34.06 50.52 -54.59
C ALA A 27 35.55 50.69 -54.19
N ILE A 28 35.97 50.12 -53.06
CA ILE A 28 37.30 50.21 -52.51
C ILE A 28 37.83 48.83 -52.16
N SER A 29 39.02 48.46 -52.70
CA SER A 29 39.72 47.23 -52.45
C SER A 29 41.15 47.52 -51.97
N GLU A 30 41.39 47.49 -50.63
CA GLU A 30 42.65 47.83 -50.00
C GLU A 30 43.55 46.65 -49.70
N GLY A 31 42.97 45.49 -49.43
CA GLY A 31 43.74 44.27 -49.11
C GLY A 31 44.45 43.72 -50.32
N ASP A 32 45.68 43.15 -50.16
CA ASP A 32 46.33 42.36 -51.21
C ASP A 32 45.46 41.22 -51.68
N ARG A 33 45.31 41.07 -52.99
CA ARG A 33 44.47 40.06 -53.64
C ARG A 33 43.01 40.08 -53.19
N SER A 34 42.55 41.26 -52.75
CA SER A 34 41.14 41.44 -52.34
C SER A 34 40.23 41.86 -53.53
N ILE A 35 38.95 41.61 -53.40
CA ILE A 35 37.94 41.90 -54.43
C ILE A 35 36.81 42.72 -53.78
N ALA A 36 36.51 43.90 -54.35
CA ALA A 36 35.34 44.69 -54.02
C ALA A 36 34.45 44.88 -55.26
N LEU A 37 33.29 44.26 -55.30
CA LEU A 37 32.37 44.29 -56.44
C LEU A 37 30.99 44.82 -55.96
N GLY A 38 30.62 45.99 -56.36
CA GLY A 38 29.33 46.65 -56.02
C GLY A 38 29.50 48.11 -55.65
N ALA A 39 28.41 48.87 -55.70
CA ALA A 39 28.44 50.26 -55.28
C ALA A 39 28.78 50.40 -53.80
N SER A 40 29.79 51.20 -53.45
CA SER A 40 30.27 51.38 -52.08
C SER A 40 30.67 50.08 -51.37
N SER A 41 31.06 49.05 -52.12
CA SER A 41 31.63 47.84 -51.55
C SER A 41 33.05 48.13 -51.03
N TYR A 42 33.43 47.47 -49.90
CA TYR A 42 34.73 47.67 -49.25
C TYR A 42 35.39 46.39 -48.83
N SER A 43 36.56 46.08 -49.40
CA SER A 43 37.38 44.92 -49.11
C SER A 43 38.73 45.32 -48.55
N LEU A 44 38.92 45.24 -47.21
CA LEU A 44 40.11 45.64 -46.50
C LEU A 44 41.08 44.51 -46.23
N GLY A 45 40.54 43.32 -45.90
CA GLY A 45 41.36 42.17 -45.51
C GLY A 45 42.19 41.59 -46.68
N GLN A 46 43.38 41.12 -46.43
CA GLN A 46 44.15 40.33 -47.41
C GLN A 46 43.36 39.12 -47.86
N TYR A 47 43.24 38.89 -49.13
CA TYR A 47 42.44 37.83 -49.77
C TYR A 47 40.92 37.94 -49.46
N SER A 48 40.44 39.06 -49.01
CA SER A 48 39.02 39.24 -48.71
C SER A 48 38.17 39.55 -49.95
N MET A 49 36.84 39.27 -49.86
CA MET A 49 35.90 39.44 -50.95
C MET A 49 34.64 40.16 -50.47
N ALA A 50 34.36 41.34 -51.00
CA ALA A 50 33.15 42.10 -50.75
C ALA A 50 32.33 42.21 -52.04
N LEU A 51 31.18 41.49 -52.12
CA LEU A 51 30.30 41.41 -53.27
C LEU A 51 28.90 41.91 -52.91
N GLY A 52 28.49 43.02 -53.42
CA GLY A 52 27.19 43.65 -53.18
C GLY A 52 27.30 45.13 -52.80
N ARG A 53 26.17 45.82 -52.90
CA ARG A 53 26.12 47.21 -52.52
C ARG A 53 26.34 47.38 -50.98
N TYR A 54 27.24 48.28 -50.61
CA TYR A 54 27.64 48.53 -49.19
C TYR A 54 28.21 47.28 -48.47
N SER A 55 28.54 46.23 -49.19
CA SER A 55 29.18 45.05 -48.59
C SER A 55 30.57 45.39 -48.02
N LYS A 56 30.97 44.79 -46.86
CA LYS A 56 32.24 45.03 -46.19
C LYS A 56 32.91 43.75 -45.81
N ALA A 57 34.09 43.44 -46.37
CA ALA A 57 34.95 42.34 -46.01
C ALA A 57 36.24 42.89 -45.37
N LEU A 58 36.26 42.98 -44.02
CA LEU A 58 37.31 43.65 -43.27
C LEU A 58 38.41 42.71 -42.79
N GLY A 59 38.05 41.48 -42.46
CA GLY A 59 38.96 40.46 -41.96
C GLY A 59 39.80 39.84 -43.06
N LYS A 60 41.01 39.34 -42.74
CA LYS A 60 41.81 38.51 -43.62
C LYS A 60 41.02 37.27 -44.02
N LEU A 61 41.01 36.94 -45.32
CA LEU A 61 40.27 35.81 -45.87
C LEU A 61 38.74 35.86 -45.64
N SER A 62 38.23 37.05 -45.36
CA SER A 62 36.76 37.20 -45.10
C SER A 62 35.95 37.30 -46.40
N ILE A 63 34.70 36.87 -46.37
CA ILE A 63 33.77 36.91 -47.50
C ILE A 63 32.49 37.64 -47.04
N ALA A 64 32.16 38.79 -47.66
CA ALA A 64 30.89 39.47 -47.47
C ALA A 64 30.13 39.56 -48.80
N MET A 65 29.01 38.83 -48.92
CA MET A 65 28.22 38.76 -50.15
C MET A 65 26.75 39.12 -49.85
N GLY A 66 26.27 40.14 -50.46
CA GLY A 66 24.89 40.67 -50.32
C GLY A 66 24.87 42.18 -50.03
N ASP A 67 23.68 42.76 -50.12
CA ASP A 67 23.54 44.21 -49.81
C ASP A 67 23.79 44.43 -48.31
N SER A 68 24.67 45.40 -47.97
CA SER A 68 25.04 45.75 -46.62
C SER A 68 25.62 44.63 -45.75
N SER A 69 26.03 43.53 -46.35
CA SER A 69 26.68 42.42 -45.64
C SER A 69 28.04 42.83 -45.04
N LYS A 70 28.39 42.28 -43.83
CA LYS A 70 29.63 42.57 -43.13
C LYS A 70 30.32 41.30 -42.63
N ALA A 71 31.55 41.08 -43.09
CA ALA A 71 32.45 40.04 -42.59
C ALA A 71 33.68 40.74 -41.99
N GLU A 72 33.68 40.93 -40.65
CA GLU A 72 34.71 41.74 -39.96
C GLU A 72 35.87 40.91 -39.45
N GLY A 73 35.60 39.69 -38.97
CA GLY A 73 36.61 38.77 -38.45
C GLY A 73 37.50 38.10 -39.53
N ALA A 74 38.69 37.65 -39.15
CA ALA A 74 39.50 36.82 -40.02
C ALA A 74 38.78 35.46 -40.31
N ASN A 75 38.78 35.03 -41.57
CA ASN A 75 38.02 33.87 -42.04
C ASN A 75 36.51 33.95 -41.84
N ALA A 76 35.96 35.15 -41.56
CA ALA A 76 34.53 35.32 -41.40
C ALA A 76 33.78 35.27 -42.74
N ILE A 77 32.56 34.70 -42.72
CA ILE A 77 31.68 34.57 -43.89
C ILE A 77 30.31 35.22 -43.58
N ALA A 78 29.92 36.25 -44.33
CA ALA A 78 28.63 36.88 -44.27
C ALA A 78 27.91 36.85 -45.62
N LEU A 79 26.86 36.04 -45.77
CA LEU A 79 26.14 35.82 -47.03
C LEU A 79 24.65 36.18 -46.85
N GLY A 80 24.18 37.20 -47.48
CA GLY A 80 22.78 37.69 -47.45
C GLY A 80 22.67 39.18 -47.21
N ASN A 81 21.45 39.69 -47.26
CA ASN A 81 21.20 41.10 -47.00
C ASN A 81 21.41 41.43 -45.53
N ALA A 82 22.13 42.50 -45.21
CA ALA A 82 22.43 43.01 -43.89
C ALA A 82 23.01 41.99 -42.91
N THR A 83 23.61 40.91 -43.38
CA THR A 83 24.24 39.87 -42.55
C THR A 83 25.51 40.41 -41.85
N LYS A 84 25.79 39.84 -40.67
CA LYS A 84 26.97 40.21 -39.87
C LYS A 84 27.71 39.00 -39.35
N ALA A 85 28.98 38.87 -39.70
CA ALA A 85 29.95 37.90 -39.16
C ALA A 85 31.11 38.69 -38.55
N THR A 86 31.13 38.90 -37.24
CA THR A 86 31.91 39.94 -36.61
C THR A 86 33.31 39.49 -36.16
N GLU A 87 33.40 38.31 -35.59
CA GLU A 87 34.63 37.79 -35.00
C GLU A 87 35.28 36.67 -35.86
N ILE A 88 36.45 36.23 -35.43
CA ILE A 88 37.22 35.19 -36.14
C ILE A 88 36.39 33.92 -36.42
N MET A 89 36.46 33.41 -37.63
CA MET A 89 35.75 32.20 -38.08
C MET A 89 34.26 32.20 -37.89
N SER A 90 33.63 33.39 -37.67
CA SER A 90 32.19 33.47 -37.59
C SER A 90 31.52 33.31 -38.96
N ILE A 91 30.33 32.66 -39.02
CA ILE A 91 29.58 32.42 -40.24
C ILE A 91 28.15 32.92 -40.07
N ALA A 92 27.74 33.87 -40.89
CA ALA A 92 26.38 34.37 -40.96
C ALA A 92 25.78 34.18 -42.36
N LEU A 93 24.69 33.41 -42.48
CA LEU A 93 24.05 33.14 -43.77
C LEU A 93 22.53 33.34 -43.67
N GLY A 94 21.99 34.29 -44.40
CA GLY A 94 20.55 34.62 -44.44
C GLY A 94 20.33 36.12 -44.33
N ASP A 95 19.09 36.55 -44.60
CA ASP A 95 18.71 37.93 -44.42
C ASP A 95 18.83 38.33 -42.94
N THR A 96 19.58 39.39 -42.62
CA THR A 96 19.83 39.90 -41.26
C THR A 96 20.40 38.89 -40.25
N ALA A 97 20.97 37.78 -40.73
CA ALA A 97 21.66 36.82 -39.83
C ALA A 97 22.87 37.48 -39.14
N ASN A 98 23.10 37.15 -37.87
CA ASN A 98 24.14 37.75 -37.05
C ASN A 98 24.93 36.71 -36.25
N ALA A 99 26.21 36.54 -36.58
CA ALA A 99 27.20 35.73 -35.86
C ALA A 99 28.23 36.65 -35.22
N SER A 100 28.14 36.94 -33.91
CA SER A 100 28.81 38.06 -33.25
C SER A 100 30.12 37.71 -32.58
N LYS A 101 30.39 36.45 -32.26
CA LYS A 101 31.57 36.00 -31.53
C LYS A 101 32.37 34.98 -32.30
N ALA A 102 33.56 34.69 -31.79
CA ALA A 102 34.47 33.71 -32.43
C ALA A 102 33.81 32.33 -32.59
N TYR A 103 33.99 31.73 -33.73
CA TYR A 103 33.47 30.38 -34.10
C TYR A 103 31.93 30.29 -34.09
N SER A 104 31.22 31.44 -33.92
CA SER A 104 29.75 31.42 -33.93
C SER A 104 29.19 31.22 -35.34
N MET A 105 28.02 30.58 -35.45
CA MET A 105 27.39 30.26 -36.71
C MET A 105 25.89 30.62 -36.68
N ALA A 106 25.46 31.53 -37.52
CA ALA A 106 24.05 31.96 -37.66
C ALA A 106 23.55 31.68 -39.08
N LEU A 107 22.73 30.67 -39.25
CA LEU A 107 22.21 30.20 -40.52
C LEU A 107 20.68 30.26 -40.58
N GLY A 108 20.17 31.24 -41.30
CA GLY A 108 18.73 31.48 -41.45
C GLY A 108 18.38 32.97 -41.36
N ALA A 109 17.27 33.37 -41.96
CA ALA A 109 16.83 34.76 -41.86
C ALA A 109 16.60 35.15 -40.38
N SER A 110 17.20 36.26 -39.98
CA SER A 110 17.13 36.79 -38.60
C SER A 110 17.67 35.83 -37.52
N SER A 111 18.52 34.86 -37.87
CA SER A 111 19.18 34.03 -36.90
C SER A 111 20.27 34.81 -36.14
N VAL A 112 20.46 34.47 -34.88
CA VAL A 112 21.43 35.18 -33.99
C VAL A 112 22.26 34.16 -33.22
N ALA A 113 23.58 34.18 -33.42
CA ALA A 113 24.56 33.43 -32.61
C ALA A 113 25.47 34.49 -31.95
N SER A 114 25.24 34.76 -30.67
CA SER A 114 25.81 35.94 -29.99
C SER A 114 27.00 35.66 -29.07
N GLU A 115 27.32 34.40 -28.84
CA GLU A 115 28.42 33.99 -27.97
C GLU A 115 29.38 33.02 -28.68
N GLU A 116 30.54 32.74 -28.06
CA GLU A 116 31.58 31.88 -28.60
C GLU A 116 31.07 30.43 -28.82
N ASN A 117 31.40 29.85 -29.96
CA ASN A 117 30.94 28.55 -30.39
C ASN A 117 29.39 28.40 -30.50
N ALA A 118 28.63 29.49 -30.40
CA ALA A 118 27.18 29.40 -30.50
C ALA A 118 26.73 29.07 -31.94
N ILE A 119 25.76 28.18 -32.07
CA ILE A 119 25.21 27.78 -33.37
C ILE A 119 23.70 28.03 -33.41
N ALA A 120 23.25 28.92 -34.27
CA ALA A 120 21.85 29.21 -34.50
C ALA A 120 21.46 28.83 -35.95
N LEU A 121 20.70 27.77 -36.12
CA LEU A 121 20.27 27.23 -37.39
C LEU A 121 18.74 27.25 -37.52
N GLY A 122 18.23 28.12 -38.34
CA GLY A 122 16.78 28.29 -38.57
C GLY A 122 16.34 29.74 -38.59
N ARG A 123 15.18 30.02 -39.20
CA ARG A 123 14.63 31.38 -39.18
C ARG A 123 14.34 31.88 -37.77
N SER A 124 14.88 33.01 -37.40
CA SER A 124 14.73 33.63 -36.07
C SER A 124 15.20 32.72 -34.92
N SER A 125 16.11 31.78 -35.19
CA SER A 125 16.76 31.00 -34.13
C SER A 125 17.74 31.89 -33.36
N VAL A 126 17.88 31.62 -32.06
CA VAL A 126 18.75 32.41 -31.18
C VAL A 126 19.60 31.47 -30.31
N ALA A 127 20.90 31.52 -30.48
CA ALA A 127 21.89 30.88 -29.63
C ALA A 127 22.68 31.94 -28.90
N SER A 128 22.35 32.22 -27.64
CA SER A 128 22.90 33.32 -26.85
C SER A 128 23.77 32.91 -25.68
N GLY A 129 24.09 31.63 -25.55
CA GLY A 129 25.06 31.12 -24.60
C GLY A 129 26.33 30.61 -25.29
N THR A 130 27.44 30.58 -24.57
CA THR A 130 28.68 29.90 -25.03
C THR A 130 28.39 28.41 -25.23
N ASP A 131 28.95 27.84 -26.32
CA ASP A 131 28.73 26.40 -26.66
C ASP A 131 27.26 26.03 -26.85
N SER A 132 26.36 26.98 -27.11
CA SER A 132 24.92 26.74 -27.26
C SER A 132 24.52 26.36 -28.70
N LEU A 133 23.46 25.53 -28.81
CA LEU A 133 22.91 25.09 -30.10
C LEU A 133 21.40 25.37 -30.15
N ALA A 134 20.99 26.24 -31.05
CA ALA A 134 19.58 26.50 -31.38
C ALA A 134 19.30 26.04 -32.82
N PHE A 135 18.60 24.94 -32.97
CA PHE A 135 18.28 24.34 -34.28
C PHE A 135 16.76 24.24 -34.51
N GLY A 136 16.21 25.11 -35.29
CA GLY A 136 14.80 25.17 -35.64
C GLY A 136 14.28 26.60 -35.77
N ARG A 137 13.12 26.74 -36.38
CA ARG A 137 12.44 28.05 -36.45
C ARG A 137 12.12 28.55 -35.04
N GLN A 138 12.57 29.76 -34.70
CA GLN A 138 12.31 30.39 -33.41
C GLN A 138 12.80 29.53 -32.21
N SER A 139 13.80 28.70 -32.41
CA SER A 139 14.46 27.99 -31.31
C SER A 139 15.32 28.96 -30.51
N LEU A 140 15.37 28.76 -29.19
CA LEU A 140 16.11 29.62 -28.24
C LEU A 140 16.98 28.74 -27.33
N ALA A 141 18.29 28.82 -27.51
CA ALA A 141 19.29 28.34 -26.58
C ALA A 141 19.85 29.53 -25.82
N SER A 142 19.31 29.81 -24.63
CA SER A 142 19.43 31.13 -23.96
C SER A 142 20.67 31.28 -23.07
N ALA A 143 21.37 30.18 -22.77
CA ALA A 143 22.50 30.21 -21.85
C ALA A 143 23.59 29.19 -22.24
N ALA A 144 24.69 29.12 -21.48
CA ALA A 144 25.81 28.25 -21.76
C ALA A 144 25.40 26.77 -21.81
N ASN A 145 25.98 26.03 -22.77
CA ASN A 145 25.74 24.62 -23.04
C ASN A 145 24.26 24.26 -23.32
N ALA A 146 23.43 25.25 -23.64
CA ALA A 146 22.01 25.01 -23.95
C ALA A 146 21.84 24.34 -25.30
N ILE A 147 20.98 23.31 -25.40
CA ILE A 147 20.63 22.62 -26.63
C ILE A 147 19.14 22.74 -26.88
N ALA A 148 18.73 23.47 -27.92
CA ALA A 148 17.33 23.67 -28.31
C ALA A 148 17.12 23.19 -29.75
N ILE A 149 16.53 22.00 -29.95
CA ILE A 149 16.32 21.38 -31.25
C ILE A 149 14.83 21.19 -31.53
N GLY A 150 14.32 21.88 -32.53
CA GLY A 150 12.93 21.88 -32.93
C GLY A 150 12.36 23.29 -33.07
N ALA A 151 11.20 23.44 -33.68
CA ALA A 151 10.57 24.75 -33.78
C ALA A 151 10.03 25.20 -32.41
N GLU A 152 10.25 26.50 -32.07
CA GLU A 152 9.74 27.11 -30.84
C GLU A 152 10.26 26.45 -29.54
N THR A 153 11.41 25.78 -29.60
CA THR A 153 12.07 25.19 -28.44
C THR A 153 12.77 26.25 -27.58
N GLU A 154 12.89 25.96 -26.29
CA GLU A 154 13.58 26.83 -25.34
C GLU A 154 14.45 26.00 -24.40
N ALA A 155 15.75 26.30 -24.33
CA ALA A 155 16.69 25.63 -23.43
C ALA A 155 17.46 26.67 -22.60
N ALA A 156 17.48 26.47 -21.28
CA ALA A 156 18.26 27.25 -20.32
C ALA A 156 19.69 26.71 -20.16
N GLU A 157 20.42 27.14 -19.13
CA GLU A 157 21.79 26.73 -18.86
C GLU A 157 21.93 25.22 -18.65
N ASN A 158 22.88 24.59 -19.35
CA ASN A 158 23.11 23.14 -19.34
C ASN A 158 21.85 22.30 -19.65
N ALA A 159 20.84 22.91 -20.25
CA ALA A 159 19.56 22.26 -20.50
C ALA A 159 19.44 21.75 -21.94
N THR A 160 18.64 20.71 -22.13
CA THR A 160 18.35 20.13 -23.44
C THR A 160 16.86 20.11 -23.72
N ALA A 161 16.43 20.82 -24.78
CA ALA A 161 15.06 20.84 -25.27
C ALA A 161 15.00 20.27 -26.69
N ILE A 162 14.31 19.16 -26.90
CA ILE A 162 14.17 18.50 -28.20
C ILE A 162 12.72 18.22 -28.53
N GLY A 163 12.23 18.75 -29.64
CA GLY A 163 10.86 18.61 -30.11
C GLY A 163 10.17 19.95 -30.30
N ASN A 164 9.11 19.97 -31.12
CA ASN A 164 8.38 21.22 -31.33
C ASN A 164 7.77 21.71 -30.01
N ASN A 165 8.00 22.99 -29.67
CA ASN A 165 7.53 23.63 -28.44
C ASN A 165 8.00 22.95 -27.14
N ALA A 166 9.09 22.18 -27.19
CA ALA A 166 9.71 21.64 -25.98
C ALA A 166 10.42 22.76 -25.22
N LYS A 167 10.30 22.78 -23.89
CA LYS A 167 10.84 23.81 -23.01
C LYS A 167 11.60 23.22 -21.84
N ALA A 168 12.91 23.37 -21.84
CA ALA A 168 13.81 23.02 -20.75
C ALA A 168 14.26 24.31 -20.05
N LYS A 169 13.47 24.83 -19.13
CA LYS A 169 13.65 26.16 -18.51
C LYS A 169 14.53 26.14 -17.27
N GLY A 170 14.60 25.02 -16.60
CA GLY A 170 15.45 24.87 -15.44
C GLY A 170 16.92 24.61 -15.84
N THR A 171 17.87 25.04 -15.01
CA THR A 171 19.28 24.64 -15.14
C THR A 171 19.40 23.12 -15.02
N ASN A 172 20.24 22.50 -15.87
CA ASN A 172 20.43 21.04 -15.94
C ASN A 172 19.13 20.27 -16.26
N SER A 173 18.16 20.89 -16.89
CA SER A 173 16.88 20.24 -17.21
C SER A 173 16.87 19.60 -18.60
N MET A 174 15.95 18.65 -18.79
CA MET A 174 15.76 17.95 -20.06
C MET A 174 14.29 17.89 -20.43
N ALA A 175 13.91 18.45 -21.57
CA ALA A 175 12.56 18.41 -22.12
C ALA A 175 12.61 17.77 -23.53
N MET A 176 12.08 16.55 -23.70
CA MET A 176 12.05 15.86 -24.99
C MET A 176 10.65 15.42 -25.35
N GLY A 177 10.15 15.87 -26.49
CA GLY A 177 8.82 15.59 -27.01
C GLY A 177 8.03 16.85 -27.34
N PHE A 178 6.97 16.72 -28.09
CA PHE A 178 6.09 17.83 -28.45
C PHE A 178 5.49 18.45 -27.19
N GLY A 179 5.69 19.76 -26.97
CA GLY A 179 5.12 20.50 -25.87
C GLY A 179 5.56 20.01 -24.47
N SER A 180 6.68 19.29 -24.37
CA SER A 180 7.24 18.88 -23.08
C SER A 180 7.78 20.08 -22.30
N LEU A 181 7.64 20.08 -20.96
CA LEU A 181 8.05 21.17 -20.08
C LEU A 181 8.84 20.64 -18.88
N ALA A 182 10.13 21.00 -18.83
CA ALA A 182 11.02 20.81 -17.68
C ALA A 182 11.30 22.19 -17.08
N ASP A 183 10.55 22.59 -16.03
CA ASP A 183 10.44 23.99 -15.61
C ASP A 183 11.47 24.42 -14.56
N LYS A 184 11.92 23.50 -13.72
CA LYS A 184 12.79 23.75 -12.58
C LYS A 184 14.14 23.05 -12.69
N VAL A 185 15.01 23.27 -11.69
CA VAL A 185 16.36 22.71 -11.67
C VAL A 185 16.35 21.19 -11.66
N ASN A 186 17.25 20.57 -12.44
CA ASN A 186 17.43 19.11 -12.53
C ASN A 186 16.17 18.35 -12.96
N THR A 187 15.24 18.97 -13.66
CA THR A 187 13.99 18.31 -14.08
C THR A 187 14.13 17.53 -15.36
N ILE A 188 13.37 16.44 -15.48
CA ILE A 188 13.30 15.60 -16.70
C ILE A 188 11.85 15.48 -17.14
N ALA A 189 11.53 15.93 -18.35
CA ALA A 189 10.21 15.80 -18.98
C ALA A 189 10.34 15.11 -20.33
N LEU A 190 10.05 13.81 -20.41
CA LEU A 190 10.15 13.01 -21.63
C LEU A 190 8.78 12.53 -22.09
N GLY A 191 8.37 12.92 -23.28
CA GLY A 191 7.12 12.52 -23.91
C GLY A 191 6.25 13.70 -24.30
N ASN A 192 5.23 13.44 -25.11
CA ASN A 192 4.27 14.45 -25.58
C ASN A 192 3.53 15.06 -24.39
N GLY A 193 3.63 16.38 -24.21
CA GLY A 193 2.94 17.11 -23.15
C GLY A 193 3.34 16.73 -21.72
N SER A 194 4.47 16.03 -21.52
CA SER A 194 4.98 15.72 -20.17
C SER A 194 5.43 16.99 -19.45
N GLN A 195 5.20 17.08 -18.14
CA GLN A 195 5.49 18.24 -17.33
C GLN A 195 6.22 17.86 -16.03
N ALA A 196 7.42 18.36 -15.85
CA ALA A 196 8.21 18.29 -14.61
C ALA A 196 8.33 19.71 -14.05
N LEU A 197 7.58 20.03 -12.97
CA LEU A 197 7.29 21.42 -12.57
C LEU A 197 7.96 21.83 -11.24
N ALA A 198 8.60 20.90 -10.54
CA ALA A 198 9.33 21.19 -9.31
C ALA A 198 10.76 20.67 -9.38
N ASP A 199 11.63 21.12 -8.49
CA ASP A 199 13.04 20.73 -8.48
C ASP A 199 13.20 19.19 -8.39
N ASN A 200 14.14 18.66 -9.16
CA ASN A 200 14.44 17.23 -9.29
C ASN A 200 13.27 16.35 -9.77
N ALA A 201 12.18 16.95 -10.25
CA ALA A 201 11.02 16.19 -10.70
C ALA A 201 11.27 15.47 -12.02
N ILE A 202 10.71 14.27 -12.16
CA ILE A 202 10.82 13.41 -13.35
C ILE A 202 9.43 13.06 -13.87
N ALA A 203 9.12 13.43 -15.11
CA ALA A 203 7.87 13.10 -15.80
C ALA A 203 8.19 12.37 -17.11
N ILE A 204 7.92 11.07 -17.21
CA ILE A 204 8.21 10.25 -18.40
C ILE A 204 6.97 9.56 -18.91
N GLY A 205 6.57 9.89 -20.14
CA GLY A 205 5.39 9.38 -20.82
C GLY A 205 4.48 10.49 -21.33
N GLN A 206 3.38 10.15 -21.96
CA GLN A 206 2.46 11.13 -22.53
C GLN A 206 1.61 11.79 -21.43
N GLY A 207 1.60 13.12 -21.37
CA GLY A 207 0.71 13.88 -20.49
C GLY A 207 0.96 13.68 -18.98
N ASN A 208 2.13 13.18 -18.61
CA ASN A 208 2.50 12.98 -17.22
C ASN A 208 2.79 14.31 -16.52
N LYS A 209 2.54 14.34 -15.23
CA LYS A 209 2.76 15.54 -14.43
C LYS A 209 3.45 15.23 -13.11
N ALA A 210 4.65 15.76 -12.92
CA ALA A 210 5.40 15.70 -11.68
C ALA A 210 5.48 17.10 -11.07
N ASP A 211 4.60 17.40 -10.10
CA ASP A 211 4.46 18.73 -9.49
C ASP A 211 5.20 18.88 -8.15
N GLY A 212 5.48 17.76 -7.48
CA GLY A 212 6.19 17.77 -6.20
C GLY A 212 7.70 17.83 -6.38
N VAL A 213 8.42 18.38 -5.42
CA VAL A 213 9.88 18.28 -5.34
C VAL A 213 10.26 16.80 -5.17
N ASP A 214 11.27 16.34 -5.91
CA ASP A 214 11.71 14.95 -5.96
C ASP A 214 10.59 13.96 -6.40
N ALA A 215 9.57 14.45 -7.11
CA ALA A 215 8.45 13.63 -7.57
C ALA A 215 8.77 12.90 -8.88
N ILE A 216 8.29 11.66 -9.00
CA ILE A 216 8.45 10.83 -10.20
C ILE A 216 7.07 10.42 -10.73
N ALA A 217 6.75 10.81 -11.95
CA ALA A 217 5.55 10.41 -12.69
C ALA A 217 5.95 9.62 -13.94
N LEU A 218 5.67 8.31 -13.97
CA LEU A 218 6.04 7.42 -15.06
C LEU A 218 4.84 6.64 -15.59
N GLY A 219 4.50 6.80 -16.85
CA GLY A 219 3.36 6.14 -17.49
C GLY A 219 2.69 7.02 -18.54
N ASN A 220 1.41 6.90 -18.72
CA ASN A 220 0.57 7.77 -19.54
C ASN A 220 -0.45 8.46 -18.63
N GLY A 221 -0.43 9.79 -18.56
CA GLY A 221 -1.33 10.57 -17.70
C GLY A 221 -1.10 10.38 -16.19
N SER A 222 0.06 9.85 -15.79
CA SER A 222 0.40 9.70 -14.38
C SER A 222 0.66 11.05 -13.70
N GLN A 223 0.33 11.16 -12.42
CA GLN A 223 0.45 12.39 -11.65
C GLN A 223 1.13 12.14 -10.31
N SER A 224 2.20 12.87 -10.05
CA SER A 224 2.98 12.81 -8.81
C SER A 224 3.06 14.22 -8.24
N ARG A 225 2.25 14.52 -7.20
CA ARG A 225 2.00 15.89 -6.73
C ARG A 225 2.60 16.23 -5.38
N GLY A 226 2.68 15.26 -4.49
CA GLY A 226 3.27 15.46 -3.17
C GLY A 226 4.81 15.50 -3.21
N LEU A 227 5.41 15.90 -2.10
CA LEU A 227 6.86 15.87 -1.89
C LEU A 227 7.35 14.41 -1.84
N ASN A 228 8.44 14.09 -2.57
CA ASN A 228 9.04 12.75 -2.60
C ASN A 228 8.05 11.63 -3.00
N THR A 229 7.17 11.90 -3.95
CA THR A 229 6.14 10.95 -4.40
C THR A 229 6.54 10.19 -5.65
N ILE A 230 5.99 8.99 -5.82
CA ILE A 230 6.19 8.18 -7.02
C ILE A 230 4.83 7.71 -7.54
N ALA A 231 4.50 8.05 -8.78
CA ALA A 231 3.34 7.57 -9.50
C ALA A 231 3.80 6.77 -10.72
N LEU A 232 3.66 5.45 -10.67
CA LEU A 232 4.10 4.52 -11.71
C LEU A 232 2.94 3.71 -12.28
N GLY A 233 2.55 3.98 -13.51
CA GLY A 233 1.47 3.31 -14.23
C GLY A 233 0.59 4.30 -14.99
N THR A 234 -0.21 3.81 -15.92
CA THR A 234 -1.19 4.64 -16.66
C THR A 234 -2.19 5.23 -15.67
N ALA A 235 -2.38 6.54 -15.70
CA ALA A 235 -3.30 7.29 -14.83
C ALA A 235 -3.07 7.05 -13.32
N SER A 236 -1.88 6.63 -12.93
CA SER A 236 -1.52 6.53 -11.51
C SER A 236 -1.43 7.91 -10.86
N ASN A 237 -1.80 8.02 -9.59
CA ASN A 237 -1.88 9.30 -8.88
C ASN A 237 -1.28 9.18 -7.47
N ALA A 238 -0.23 9.93 -7.18
CA ALA A 238 0.41 10.01 -5.86
C ALA A 238 0.31 11.45 -5.35
N THR A 239 -0.55 11.72 -4.36
CA THR A 239 -0.84 13.07 -3.87
C THR A 239 -0.38 13.31 -2.43
N GLY A 240 -0.39 12.28 -1.59
CA GLY A 240 0.16 12.38 -0.24
C GLY A 240 1.68 12.45 -0.25
N ASP A 241 2.29 13.28 0.57
CA ASP A 241 3.75 13.35 0.68
C ASP A 241 4.35 11.96 0.98
N LYS A 242 5.48 11.65 0.35
CA LYS A 242 6.18 10.36 0.47
C LYS A 242 5.34 9.14 0.06
N SER A 243 4.30 9.34 -0.73
CA SER A 243 3.42 8.26 -1.17
C SER A 243 3.90 7.59 -2.45
N LEU A 244 3.49 6.32 -2.64
CA LEU A 244 3.80 5.50 -3.81
C LEU A 244 2.51 4.94 -4.41
N ALA A 245 2.17 5.33 -5.62
CA ALA A 245 1.11 4.74 -6.43
C ALA A 245 1.73 3.85 -7.52
N LEU A 246 1.61 2.54 -7.39
CA LEU A 246 2.20 1.56 -8.30
C LEU A 246 1.13 0.69 -8.95
N GLY A 247 0.80 0.98 -10.18
CA GLY A 247 -0.21 0.28 -10.97
C GLY A 247 -1.07 1.23 -11.80
N SER A 248 -1.73 0.72 -12.83
CA SER A 248 -2.70 1.52 -13.61
C SER A 248 -3.84 1.97 -12.72
N ASN A 249 -4.25 3.24 -12.82
CA ASN A 249 -5.30 3.89 -12.01
C ASN A 249 -5.09 3.79 -10.49
N SER A 250 -3.88 3.43 -10.02
CA SER A 250 -3.61 3.40 -8.58
C SER A 250 -3.60 4.82 -8.00
N SER A 251 -4.09 4.98 -6.76
CA SER A 251 -4.14 6.28 -6.09
C SER A 251 -3.62 6.19 -4.66
N ALA A 252 -2.54 6.91 -4.36
CA ALA A 252 -1.95 7.00 -3.02
C ALA A 252 -2.14 8.43 -2.50
N ASN A 253 -3.18 8.64 -1.70
CA ASN A 253 -3.61 9.95 -1.24
C ASN A 253 -3.16 10.26 0.20
N GLY A 254 -2.99 9.24 1.02
CA GLY A 254 -2.46 9.39 2.37
C GLY A 254 -0.96 9.70 2.40
N ILE A 255 -0.51 10.42 3.42
CA ILE A 255 0.92 10.67 3.66
C ILE A 255 1.62 9.34 3.96
N ASN A 256 2.80 9.11 3.37
CA ASN A 256 3.57 7.88 3.58
C ASN A 256 2.76 6.60 3.26
N SER A 257 1.86 6.67 2.28
CA SER A 257 1.00 5.56 1.88
C SER A 257 1.48 4.88 0.60
N VAL A 258 1.13 3.62 0.43
CA VAL A 258 1.45 2.83 -0.75
C VAL A 258 0.18 2.22 -1.34
N ALA A 259 -0.15 2.56 -2.57
CA ALA A 259 -1.20 1.90 -3.35
C ALA A 259 -0.54 0.91 -4.33
N LEU A 260 -0.65 -0.38 -4.06
CA LEU A 260 0.04 -1.44 -4.79
C LEU A 260 -0.92 -2.26 -5.66
N GLY A 261 -0.73 -2.18 -6.95
CA GLY A 261 -1.54 -2.88 -7.97
C GLY A 261 -2.55 -1.97 -8.66
N ALA A 262 -3.02 -2.38 -9.84
CA ALA A 262 -4.01 -1.62 -10.62
C ALA A 262 -5.27 -1.33 -9.78
N ASP A 263 -5.82 -0.13 -9.93
CA ASP A 263 -7.02 0.34 -9.22
C ASP A 263 -6.92 0.33 -7.68
N SER A 264 -5.73 0.14 -7.12
CA SER A 264 -5.53 0.19 -5.65
C SER A 264 -5.65 1.63 -5.15
N ILE A 265 -6.28 1.81 -4.00
CA ILE A 265 -6.49 3.12 -3.36
C ILE A 265 -5.96 3.07 -1.92
N ALA A 266 -5.06 3.99 -1.59
CA ALA A 266 -4.50 4.18 -0.24
C ALA A 266 -4.81 5.60 0.23
N ASP A 267 -5.93 5.78 0.92
CA ASP A 267 -6.43 7.10 1.38
C ASP A 267 -5.96 7.46 2.79
N LEU A 268 -5.52 6.47 3.56
CA LEU A 268 -5.08 6.66 4.94
C LEU A 268 -3.57 6.79 5.02
N ASP A 269 -3.10 7.63 5.95
CA ASP A 269 -1.68 7.80 6.22
C ASP A 269 -1.03 6.51 6.74
N ASN A 270 0.25 6.30 6.39
CA ASN A 270 1.07 5.17 6.85
C ASN A 270 0.48 3.79 6.54
N THR A 271 -0.21 3.64 5.41
CA THR A 271 -0.85 2.38 5.00
C THR A 271 -0.31 1.83 3.69
N VAL A 272 -0.39 0.52 3.54
CA VAL A 272 -0.21 -0.17 2.27
C VAL A 272 -1.55 -0.77 1.85
N SER A 273 -2.09 -0.32 0.73
CA SER A 273 -3.33 -0.85 0.14
C SER A 273 -3.01 -1.67 -1.10
N VAL A 274 -3.51 -2.88 -1.16
CA VAL A 274 -3.39 -3.78 -2.32
C VAL A 274 -4.70 -3.88 -3.12
N GLY A 275 -5.65 -2.95 -2.90
CA GLY A 275 -6.95 -2.93 -3.56
C GLY A 275 -7.75 -1.67 -3.24
N ASN A 276 -9.07 -1.78 -3.29
CA ASN A 276 -10.02 -0.72 -2.95
C ASN A 276 -11.27 -1.29 -2.27
N SER A 277 -12.31 -0.49 -2.07
CA SER A 277 -13.56 -0.92 -1.44
C SER A 277 -14.24 -2.10 -2.16
N SER A 278 -14.13 -2.15 -3.50
CA SER A 278 -14.76 -3.17 -4.34
C SER A 278 -13.82 -4.30 -4.77
N LEU A 279 -12.52 -4.03 -4.86
CA LEU A 279 -11.50 -4.98 -5.29
C LEU A 279 -10.58 -5.35 -4.13
N LYS A 280 -10.67 -6.59 -3.67
CA LYS A 280 -9.75 -7.16 -2.67
C LYS A 280 -8.77 -8.10 -3.34
N ARG A 281 -7.53 -8.18 -2.88
CA ARG A 281 -6.49 -9.07 -3.41
C ARG A 281 -5.98 -10.01 -2.33
N LYS A 282 -5.68 -11.25 -2.73
CA LYS A 282 -4.94 -12.18 -1.87
C LYS A 282 -3.46 -11.84 -1.92
N ILE A 283 -2.80 -11.87 -0.77
CA ILE A 283 -1.34 -11.87 -0.67
C ILE A 283 -0.92 -13.32 -0.50
N VAL A 284 -0.22 -13.86 -1.50
CA VAL A 284 0.19 -15.28 -1.54
C VAL A 284 1.68 -15.43 -1.28
N ASN A 285 2.12 -16.67 -0.97
CA ASN A 285 3.53 -17.01 -0.70
C ASN A 285 4.11 -16.29 0.53
N VAL A 286 3.26 -15.94 1.49
CA VAL A 286 3.69 -15.38 2.78
C VAL A 286 4.24 -16.52 3.63
N LYS A 287 5.52 -16.42 4.03
CA LYS A 287 6.14 -17.34 4.99
C LYS A 287 5.47 -17.21 6.36
N ASN A 288 5.51 -18.28 7.15
CA ASN A 288 5.05 -18.25 8.54
C ASN A 288 5.72 -17.12 9.31
N GLY A 289 4.92 -16.21 9.85
CA GLY A 289 5.37 -15.17 10.76
C GLY A 289 5.67 -15.73 12.15
N ALA A 290 6.52 -15.06 12.92
CA ALA A 290 6.79 -15.41 14.30
C ALA A 290 5.54 -15.14 15.16
N ILE A 291 5.08 -16.15 15.91
CA ILE A 291 3.94 -16.01 16.83
C ILE A 291 4.49 -15.81 18.25
N LYS A 292 4.72 -14.57 18.61
CA LYS A 292 5.19 -14.15 19.94
C LYS A 292 4.66 -12.74 20.25
N SER A 293 4.73 -12.35 21.51
CA SER A 293 4.07 -11.12 22.00
C SER A 293 4.61 -9.81 21.40
N ASP A 294 5.82 -9.81 20.86
CA ASP A 294 6.50 -8.65 20.27
C ASP A 294 6.67 -8.77 18.74
N SER A 295 5.97 -9.70 18.10
CA SER A 295 6.03 -9.87 16.65
C SER A 295 5.15 -8.88 15.91
N TYR A 296 5.69 -8.31 14.85
CA TYR A 296 4.99 -7.50 13.85
C TYR A 296 4.88 -8.22 12.50
N ASP A 297 5.21 -9.52 12.46
CA ASP A 297 5.13 -10.29 11.23
C ASP A 297 3.67 -10.54 10.82
N ALA A 298 3.41 -10.52 9.52
CA ALA A 298 2.16 -11.01 8.98
C ALA A 298 2.06 -12.54 9.19
N ILE A 299 0.88 -13.02 9.54
CA ILE A 299 0.60 -14.47 9.61
C ILE A 299 -0.11 -14.92 8.33
N ASN A 300 0.07 -16.21 7.97
CA ASN A 300 -0.62 -16.80 6.84
C ASN A 300 -1.77 -17.71 7.27
N GLY A 301 -2.59 -18.16 6.30
CA GLY A 301 -3.75 -18.99 6.56
C GLY A 301 -3.44 -20.32 7.26
N SER A 302 -2.27 -20.92 7.02
CA SER A 302 -1.91 -22.19 7.69
C SER A 302 -1.67 -22.02 9.20
N GLN A 303 -1.14 -20.89 9.62
CA GLN A 303 -0.95 -20.56 11.04
C GLN A 303 -2.29 -20.31 11.73
N LEU A 304 -3.22 -19.60 11.07
CA LEU A 304 -4.58 -19.41 11.59
C LEU A 304 -5.34 -20.75 11.68
N TYR A 305 -5.24 -21.58 10.63
CA TYR A 305 -5.84 -22.92 10.64
C TYR A 305 -5.32 -23.76 11.80
N ALA A 306 -4.02 -23.77 12.04
CA ALA A 306 -3.43 -24.54 13.15
C ALA A 306 -3.96 -24.10 14.52
N ILE A 307 -4.21 -22.81 14.72
CA ILE A 307 -4.81 -22.27 15.94
C ILE A 307 -6.26 -22.70 16.05
N SER A 308 -7.07 -22.55 15.00
CA SER A 308 -8.48 -22.94 14.96
C SER A 308 -8.63 -24.46 15.20
N ASP A 309 -7.78 -25.30 14.58
CA ASP A 309 -7.76 -26.75 14.77
C ASP A 309 -7.41 -27.13 16.22
N SER A 310 -6.44 -26.44 16.82
CA SER A 310 -6.11 -26.61 18.24
C SER A 310 -7.29 -26.28 19.17
N VAL A 311 -8.06 -25.24 18.86
CA VAL A 311 -9.28 -24.87 19.61
C VAL A 311 -10.37 -25.91 19.42
N ALA A 312 -10.63 -26.32 18.17
CA ALA A 312 -11.64 -27.35 17.85
C ALA A 312 -11.36 -28.68 18.59
N LYS A 313 -10.10 -29.12 18.56
CA LYS A 313 -9.66 -30.34 19.27
C LYS A 313 -9.84 -30.25 20.78
N ARG A 314 -9.60 -29.08 21.38
CA ARG A 314 -9.80 -28.88 22.83
C ARG A 314 -11.26 -28.76 23.23
N LEU A 315 -12.12 -28.24 22.37
CA LEU A 315 -13.55 -28.20 22.58
C LEU A 315 -14.18 -29.61 22.54
N GLY A 316 -13.65 -30.49 21.68
CA GLY A 316 -14.24 -31.82 21.50
C GLY A 316 -15.65 -31.74 20.89
N GLY A 317 -16.49 -32.75 21.22
CA GLY A 317 -17.89 -32.76 20.80
C GLY A 317 -18.13 -32.70 19.28
N GLY A 318 -17.13 -33.06 18.45
CA GLY A 318 -17.24 -33.01 17.00
C GLY A 318 -16.98 -31.60 16.41
N ALA A 319 -16.50 -30.64 17.22
CA ALA A 319 -16.04 -29.35 16.72
C ALA A 319 -14.91 -29.57 15.69
N ALA A 320 -14.95 -28.84 14.57
CA ALA A 320 -13.98 -28.88 13.48
C ALA A 320 -13.74 -27.48 12.95
N VAL A 321 -12.68 -27.31 12.13
CA VAL A 321 -12.46 -26.06 11.42
C VAL A 321 -13.27 -26.07 10.13
N ASP A 322 -14.06 -25.04 9.90
CA ASP A 322 -14.66 -24.77 8.61
C ASP A 322 -13.55 -24.32 7.65
N VAL A 323 -13.36 -25.04 6.55
CA VAL A 323 -12.25 -24.79 5.61
C VAL A 323 -12.49 -23.59 4.72
N ASP A 324 -13.72 -23.11 4.62
CA ASP A 324 -14.07 -21.98 3.76
C ASP A 324 -13.77 -20.64 4.43
N ASP A 325 -13.98 -20.52 5.73
CA ASP A 325 -13.81 -19.28 6.47
C ASP A 325 -12.86 -19.38 7.70
N GLY A 326 -12.41 -20.59 8.06
CA GLY A 326 -11.49 -20.82 9.17
C GLY A 326 -12.13 -20.75 10.55
N THR A 327 -13.46 -20.65 10.63
CA THR A 327 -14.19 -20.66 11.90
C THR A 327 -14.24 -22.04 12.53
N VAL A 328 -14.46 -22.12 13.83
CA VAL A 328 -14.64 -23.41 14.54
C VAL A 328 -16.14 -23.69 14.63
N THR A 329 -16.55 -24.83 14.05
CA THR A 329 -17.93 -25.28 14.13
C THR A 329 -18.34 -25.58 15.58
N ALA A 330 -19.62 -25.39 15.89
CA ALA A 330 -20.13 -25.61 17.24
C ALA A 330 -19.99 -27.12 17.64
N PRO A 331 -19.48 -27.40 18.83
CA PRO A 331 -19.44 -28.76 19.37
C PRO A 331 -20.86 -29.27 19.64
N THR A 332 -21.03 -30.61 19.73
CA THR A 332 -22.27 -31.23 20.22
C THR A 332 -21.95 -32.07 21.45
N TYR A 333 -22.35 -31.59 22.61
CA TYR A 333 -22.23 -32.31 23.88
C TYR A 333 -23.55 -33.08 24.13
N ASN A 334 -23.51 -34.42 23.97
CA ASN A 334 -24.66 -35.26 24.24
C ASN A 334 -24.78 -35.54 25.74
N LEU A 335 -25.75 -34.93 26.38
CA LEU A 335 -26.06 -35.07 27.80
C LEU A 335 -27.37 -35.90 27.93
N LYS A 336 -27.60 -36.49 29.11
CA LYS A 336 -28.80 -37.28 29.38
C LYS A 336 -30.10 -36.44 29.18
N ASN A 337 -30.01 -35.16 29.42
CA ASN A 337 -31.14 -34.19 29.31
C ASN A 337 -31.10 -33.36 28.01
N GLY A 338 -30.55 -33.89 26.90
CA GLY A 338 -30.50 -33.26 25.58
C GLY A 338 -29.14 -32.71 25.24
N SER A 339 -28.87 -32.56 23.93
CA SER A 339 -27.61 -32.08 23.41
C SER A 339 -27.46 -30.56 23.56
N LYS A 340 -26.23 -30.09 23.79
CA LYS A 340 -25.83 -28.67 23.84
C LYS A 340 -24.71 -28.36 22.85
N ASN A 341 -24.70 -27.18 22.30
CA ASN A 341 -23.76 -26.75 21.24
C ASN A 341 -22.65 -25.81 21.72
N ASN A 342 -22.54 -25.58 23.02
CA ASN A 342 -21.43 -24.83 23.62
C ASN A 342 -21.17 -25.31 25.05
N VAL A 343 -19.96 -25.07 25.52
CA VAL A 343 -19.48 -25.50 26.85
C VAL A 343 -20.33 -24.90 27.98
N GLY A 344 -20.67 -23.62 27.91
CA GLY A 344 -21.45 -22.94 28.94
C GLY A 344 -22.83 -23.58 29.12
N ALA A 345 -23.54 -23.84 28.01
CA ALA A 345 -24.84 -24.48 28.05
C ALA A 345 -24.77 -25.97 28.55
N ALA A 346 -23.70 -26.66 28.20
CA ALA A 346 -23.46 -28.02 28.67
C ALA A 346 -23.18 -28.03 30.19
N LEU A 347 -22.34 -27.15 30.67
CA LEU A 347 -22.04 -27.00 32.11
C LEU A 347 -23.28 -26.57 32.90
N ALA A 348 -24.08 -25.64 32.36
CA ALA A 348 -25.31 -25.22 33.00
C ALA A 348 -26.30 -26.37 33.22
N VAL A 349 -26.45 -27.26 32.19
CA VAL A 349 -27.29 -28.44 32.32
C VAL A 349 -26.73 -29.43 33.34
N LEU A 350 -25.41 -29.60 33.38
CA LEU A 350 -24.79 -30.46 34.41
C LEU A 350 -24.97 -29.86 35.80
N ASP A 351 -24.75 -28.55 35.94
CA ASP A 351 -24.92 -27.82 37.19
C ASP A 351 -26.37 -27.95 37.71
N GLU A 352 -27.33 -27.77 36.82
CA GLU A 352 -28.76 -27.85 37.15
C GLU A 352 -29.24 -29.26 37.47
N ASN A 353 -28.61 -30.31 36.89
CA ASN A 353 -29.11 -31.68 36.93
C ASN A 353 -28.21 -32.66 37.70
N THR A 354 -27.25 -32.21 38.46
CA THR A 354 -26.40 -33.04 39.31
C THR A 354 -26.57 -32.69 40.78
N LEU A 355 -26.21 -33.65 41.66
CA LEU A 355 -26.16 -33.34 43.11
C LEU A 355 -25.07 -32.30 43.35
N GLN A 356 -25.50 -31.16 43.90
CA GLN A 356 -24.62 -30.04 44.18
C GLN A 356 -24.17 -30.03 45.63
N TRP A 357 -22.93 -29.67 45.89
CA TRP A 357 -22.46 -29.37 47.23
C TRP A 357 -23.04 -28.03 47.68
N ASP A 358 -23.97 -28.07 48.61
CA ASP A 358 -24.53 -26.89 49.26
C ASP A 358 -23.57 -26.41 50.36
N GLN A 359 -22.82 -25.38 50.08
CA GLN A 359 -21.83 -24.80 51.03
C GLN A 359 -22.50 -24.33 52.32
N THR A 360 -23.72 -23.80 52.26
CA THR A 360 -24.46 -23.28 53.40
C THR A 360 -24.92 -24.38 54.29
N LYS A 361 -25.37 -25.51 53.72
CA LYS A 361 -25.86 -26.68 54.46
C LYS A 361 -24.71 -27.68 54.78
N GLY A 362 -23.54 -27.54 54.20
CA GLY A 362 -22.39 -28.43 54.34
C GLY A 362 -22.72 -29.88 53.91
N LYS A 363 -23.51 -30.04 52.84
CA LYS A 363 -23.95 -31.36 52.34
C LYS A 363 -24.35 -31.29 50.87
N TYR A 364 -24.43 -32.44 50.23
CA TYR A 364 -25.00 -32.54 48.87
C TYR A 364 -26.49 -32.32 48.89
N SER A 365 -26.99 -31.49 47.97
CA SER A 365 -28.39 -31.17 47.79
C SER A 365 -28.86 -31.75 46.44
N ALA A 366 -30.01 -32.43 46.48
CA ALA A 366 -30.72 -32.87 45.30
C ALA A 366 -31.82 -31.87 44.89
N ALA A 367 -31.81 -30.68 45.44
CA ALA A 367 -32.78 -29.64 45.06
C ALA A 367 -32.45 -29.06 43.69
N HIS A 368 -33.42 -28.94 42.81
CA HIS A 368 -33.32 -28.42 41.45
C HIS A 368 -34.13 -27.12 41.30
N GLY A 369 -33.64 -26.24 40.37
CA GLY A 369 -34.28 -24.96 40.07
C GLY A 369 -33.52 -23.77 40.67
N THR A 370 -33.34 -22.74 39.85
CA THR A 370 -32.54 -21.55 40.21
C THR A 370 -33.24 -20.55 41.10
N SER A 371 -34.58 -20.40 40.95
CA SER A 371 -35.36 -19.35 41.65
C SER A 371 -36.15 -19.88 42.84
N SER A 372 -36.46 -21.15 42.88
CA SER A 372 -37.17 -21.85 43.97
C SER A 372 -36.79 -23.32 43.97
N PRO A 373 -35.64 -23.66 44.55
CA PRO A 373 -35.16 -25.03 44.51
C PRO A 373 -36.17 -25.97 45.20
N THR A 374 -36.65 -26.98 44.46
CA THR A 374 -37.55 -28.01 45.00
C THR A 374 -36.78 -29.30 45.25
N ALA A 375 -37.16 -30.05 46.29
CA ALA A 375 -36.56 -31.34 46.59
C ALA A 375 -36.81 -32.34 45.44
N SER A 376 -35.82 -33.08 45.10
CA SER A 376 -35.93 -34.11 44.06
C SER A 376 -35.84 -35.52 44.65
N VAL A 377 -36.50 -36.45 43.98
CA VAL A 377 -36.40 -37.87 44.31
C VAL A 377 -35.17 -38.46 43.64
N ILE A 378 -34.35 -39.22 44.38
CA ILE A 378 -33.26 -39.99 43.83
C ILE A 378 -33.81 -41.40 43.53
N THR A 379 -33.85 -41.75 42.23
CA THR A 379 -34.32 -43.06 41.75
C THR A 379 -33.13 -43.95 41.38
N ASP A 380 -33.41 -45.25 41.13
CA ASP A 380 -32.43 -46.24 40.71
C ASP A 380 -31.26 -46.42 41.68
N VAL A 381 -31.51 -46.19 42.97
CA VAL A 381 -30.55 -46.46 44.02
C VAL A 381 -30.51 -47.96 44.27
N ALA A 382 -29.38 -48.62 44.04
CA ALA A 382 -29.16 -50.03 44.35
C ALA A 382 -29.28 -50.28 45.84
N ASP A 383 -29.58 -51.58 46.23
CA ASP A 383 -29.63 -51.96 47.65
C ASP A 383 -28.28 -51.67 48.32
N GLY A 384 -28.36 -50.88 49.35
CA GLY A 384 -27.20 -50.60 50.20
C GLY A 384 -26.88 -51.74 51.12
N THR A 385 -25.65 -51.91 51.51
CA THR A 385 -25.25 -52.90 52.54
C THR A 385 -25.86 -52.54 53.86
N ILE A 386 -26.61 -53.45 54.48
CA ILE A 386 -27.19 -53.22 55.80
C ILE A 386 -26.31 -53.90 56.85
N SER A 387 -25.43 -53.09 57.47
CA SER A 387 -24.52 -53.51 58.52
C SER A 387 -24.23 -52.37 59.49
N ALA A 388 -23.73 -52.68 60.67
CA ALA A 388 -23.43 -51.66 61.69
C ALA A 388 -22.38 -50.61 61.25
N SER A 389 -21.52 -50.94 60.25
CA SER A 389 -20.49 -50.04 59.72
C SER A 389 -20.79 -49.50 58.33
N SER A 390 -21.91 -49.82 57.72
CA SER A 390 -22.31 -49.35 56.41
C SER A 390 -22.60 -47.84 56.41
N LYS A 391 -22.17 -47.17 55.34
CA LYS A 391 -22.49 -45.79 55.04
C LYS A 391 -23.28 -45.71 53.73
N ASP A 392 -23.75 -46.85 53.19
CA ASP A 392 -24.52 -46.89 51.97
C ASP A 392 -25.93 -46.27 52.19
N ALA A 393 -26.47 -45.65 51.15
CA ALA A 393 -27.84 -45.24 51.16
C ALA A 393 -28.75 -46.47 51.13
N VAL A 394 -29.87 -46.40 51.86
CA VAL A 394 -30.92 -47.40 51.86
C VAL A 394 -32.03 -46.96 50.91
N ASN A 395 -32.48 -47.79 50.04
CA ASN A 395 -33.57 -47.50 49.13
C ASN A 395 -34.95 -47.85 49.74
N GLY A 396 -36.02 -47.40 49.07
CA GLY A 396 -37.40 -47.62 49.55
C GLY A 396 -37.81 -49.09 49.67
N SER A 397 -37.23 -50.02 48.86
CA SER A 397 -37.53 -51.43 48.95
C SER A 397 -36.97 -52.08 50.21
N GLN A 398 -35.74 -51.70 50.60
CA GLN A 398 -35.11 -52.17 51.83
C GLN A 398 -35.85 -51.64 53.07
N LEU A 399 -36.29 -50.38 53.05
CA LEU A 399 -37.11 -49.80 54.13
C LEU A 399 -38.50 -50.48 54.19
N LYS A 400 -39.09 -50.76 53.00
CA LYS A 400 -40.39 -51.47 52.97
C LYS A 400 -40.26 -52.85 53.59
N ALA A 401 -39.22 -53.61 53.27
CA ALA A 401 -38.98 -54.96 53.85
C ALA A 401 -38.86 -54.83 55.39
N THR A 402 -38.11 -53.85 55.91
CA THR A 402 -37.99 -53.62 57.36
C THR A 402 -39.37 -53.26 57.97
N ASN A 403 -40.17 -52.43 57.32
CA ASN A 403 -41.52 -52.07 57.80
C ASN A 403 -42.46 -53.31 57.80
N ASP A 404 -42.38 -54.19 56.78
CA ASP A 404 -43.12 -55.42 56.71
C ASP A 404 -42.77 -56.33 57.89
N ASP A 405 -41.49 -56.48 58.26
CA ASP A 405 -41.05 -57.23 59.43
C ASP A 405 -41.58 -56.60 60.72
N VAL A 406 -41.59 -55.29 60.84
CA VAL A 406 -42.17 -54.52 62.00
C VAL A 406 -43.67 -54.74 62.10
N GLU A 407 -44.39 -54.70 60.96
CA GLU A 407 -45.84 -55.01 60.92
C GLU A 407 -46.13 -56.48 61.32
N ALA A 408 -45.37 -57.41 60.79
CA ALA A 408 -45.45 -58.81 61.15
C ALA A 408 -45.17 -59.04 62.65
N ASN A 409 -44.10 -58.43 63.16
CA ASN A 409 -43.81 -58.47 64.59
C ASN A 409 -44.90 -57.89 65.45
N THR A 410 -45.49 -56.76 65.01
CA THR A 410 -46.60 -56.11 65.69
C THR A 410 -47.85 -57.05 65.79
N ALA A 411 -48.16 -57.77 64.66
CA ALA A 411 -49.21 -58.77 64.61
C ALA A 411 -48.90 -59.94 65.51
N ASN A 412 -47.65 -60.43 65.49
CA ASN A 412 -47.21 -61.50 66.40
C ASN A 412 -47.27 -61.06 67.86
N ILE A 413 -46.91 -59.85 68.23
CA ILE A 413 -47.04 -59.32 69.60
C ILE A 413 -48.51 -59.30 69.99
N ALA A 414 -49.43 -58.80 69.15
CA ALA A 414 -50.84 -58.84 69.44
C ALA A 414 -51.40 -60.24 69.66
N THR A 415 -50.95 -61.24 68.78
CA THR A 415 -51.31 -62.63 68.94
C THR A 415 -50.78 -63.20 70.25
N ASN A 416 -49.50 -62.90 70.57
CA ASN A 416 -48.92 -63.42 71.81
C ASN A 416 -49.57 -62.75 73.05
N THR A 417 -49.96 -61.48 72.97
CA THR A 417 -50.70 -60.79 74.03
C THR A 417 -52.04 -61.51 74.25
N SER A 418 -52.77 -61.85 73.20
CA SER A 418 -54.04 -62.60 73.32
C SER A 418 -53.84 -64.00 73.89
N ASN A 419 -52.72 -64.65 73.40
CA ASN A 419 -52.41 -65.96 73.97
C ASN A 419 -52.06 -65.96 75.46
N ILE A 420 -51.30 -64.93 75.85
CA ILE A 420 -50.93 -64.67 77.27
C ILE A 420 -52.19 -64.43 78.09
N ALA A 421 -53.12 -63.59 77.59
CA ALA A 421 -54.42 -63.41 78.30
C ALA A 421 -55.21 -64.67 78.42
N THR A 422 -55.27 -65.53 77.33
CA THR A 422 -55.90 -66.78 77.35
C THR A 422 -55.25 -67.78 78.35
N ASN A 423 -53.92 -67.83 78.28
CA ASN A 423 -53.18 -68.67 79.25
C ASN A 423 -53.37 -68.25 80.68
N THR A 424 -53.38 -66.95 80.90
CA THR A 424 -53.61 -66.40 82.24
C THR A 424 -55.01 -66.77 82.75
N ALA A 425 -56.05 -66.70 81.91
CA ALA A 425 -57.38 -67.16 82.23
C ALA A 425 -57.42 -68.70 82.51
N ASN A 426 -56.75 -69.43 81.67
CA ASN A 426 -56.61 -70.95 81.84
C ASN A 426 -55.89 -71.25 83.17
N ILE A 427 -54.80 -70.58 83.45
CA ILE A 427 -54.09 -70.74 84.73
C ILE A 427 -54.99 -70.40 85.90
N ALA A 428 -55.75 -69.28 85.84
CA ALA A 428 -56.71 -68.92 86.85
C ALA A 428 -57.77 -70.05 87.03
N THR A 429 -58.30 -70.57 85.90
CA THR A 429 -59.24 -71.67 85.90
C THR A 429 -58.64 -72.93 86.48
N ASN A 430 -57.41 -73.29 86.03
CA ASN A 430 -56.71 -74.44 86.59
C ASN A 430 -56.40 -74.30 88.08
N THR A 431 -56.05 -73.09 88.52
CA THR A 431 -55.85 -72.79 89.95
C THR A 431 -57.11 -73.00 90.73
N THR A 432 -58.25 -72.50 90.20
CA THR A 432 -59.54 -72.77 90.80
C THR A 432 -59.85 -74.24 90.84
N ASN A 433 -59.63 -74.98 89.72
CA ASN A 433 -59.87 -76.41 89.65
C ASN A 433 -59.00 -77.21 90.65
N ILE A 434 -57.72 -76.79 90.75
CA ILE A 434 -56.77 -77.35 91.73
C ILE A 434 -57.26 -77.11 93.19
N THR A 435 -57.70 -75.82 93.44
CA THR A 435 -58.24 -75.50 94.71
C THR A 435 -59.50 -76.38 95.06
N ASN A 436 -60.44 -76.46 94.10
CA ASN A 436 -61.63 -77.36 94.24
C ASN A 436 -61.27 -78.82 94.44
N LEU A 437 -60.24 -79.26 93.72
CA LEU A 437 -59.76 -80.68 93.84
C LEU A 437 -59.05 -80.85 95.20
N THR A 438 -58.32 -79.88 95.66
CA THR A 438 -57.68 -79.90 96.99
C THR A 438 -58.71 -79.97 98.06
N ASP A 439 -59.74 -79.10 97.92
CA ASP A 439 -60.88 -79.08 98.85
C ASP A 439 -61.62 -80.43 98.86
N SER A 440 -61.90 -80.96 97.64
CA SER A 440 -62.53 -82.29 97.48
C SER A 440 -61.71 -83.42 98.06
N VAL A 441 -60.38 -83.40 97.87
CA VAL A 441 -59.46 -84.36 98.50
C VAL A 441 -59.47 -84.18 100.01
N GLY A 442 -59.46 -82.95 100.46
CA GLY A 442 -59.59 -82.61 101.90
C GLY A 442 -60.85 -83.15 102.51
N ASP A 443 -62.00 -82.97 101.79
CA ASP A 443 -63.28 -83.52 102.20
C ASP A 443 -63.24 -85.02 102.26
N LEU A 444 -62.68 -85.66 101.19
CA LEU A 444 -62.54 -87.13 101.18
C LEU A 444 -61.59 -87.69 102.25
N GLN A 445 -60.58 -86.93 102.62
CA GLN A 445 -59.72 -87.28 103.73
C GLN A 445 -60.43 -87.11 105.06
N ALA A 446 -61.24 -86.09 105.19
CA ALA A 446 -62.04 -85.90 106.41
C ALA A 446 -63.11 -86.97 106.56
N ASP A 447 -63.75 -87.34 105.44
CA ASP A 447 -64.73 -88.43 105.42
C ASP A 447 -64.08 -89.84 105.72
N ALA A 448 -62.90 -89.98 105.15
CA ALA A 448 -62.13 -91.23 105.43
C ALA A 448 -61.65 -91.39 106.92
N LEU A 449 -61.42 -90.27 107.55
CA LEU A 449 -61.08 -90.20 109.00
C LEU A 449 -62.29 -90.49 109.86
N LEU A 450 -63.44 -89.99 109.34
CA LEU A 450 -64.68 -90.27 110.07
C LEU A 450 -65.09 -91.77 110.01
N TRP A 451 -64.69 -92.50 109.00
CA TRP A 451 -64.99 -93.91 108.85
C TRP A 451 -64.06 -94.81 109.66
N ASN A 452 -63.00 -94.31 110.15
CA ASN A 452 -62.09 -95.07 110.99
C ASN A 452 -62.36 -94.95 112.53
N GLU A 453 -63.45 -94.24 112.92
CA GLU A 453 -63.80 -94.05 114.33
C GLU A 453 -65.16 -94.69 114.70
N THR A 454 -65.74 -95.53 113.80
CA THR A 454 -66.95 -96.28 114.16
C THR A 454 -66.68 -97.79 114.26
#